data_040e98b81d20e1ed4b7a8505d0b49d70
#
_entry.id   040e98b81d20e1ed4b7a8505d0b49d70
#
_cell.length_a   1.000
_cell.length_b   1.000
_cell.length_c   1.000
_cell.angle_alpha   90.00
_cell.angle_beta   90.00
_cell.angle_gamma   90.00
#
_symmetry.space_group_name_H-M   'P 1'
#
loop_
_entity.id
_entity.type
_entity.pdbx_description
1 polymer ?
#
loop_
_entity_poly.entity_id
_entity_poly.type
_entity_poly.pdbx_seq_one_letter_code
_entity_poly.pdbx_strand_id
1 'polypeptide(L)'
;MQLIQIVEALIYAAPEPVSSAEIAKAIRRAASDSLAPQARDWETIDAKEVESIIAELGELLATSGRAIALQEGASGWRFTTRADYVDWIRALLPEMRPEKLSAAALETLALVAYRQPITKADIEAVRGVSVEGTMQKLLERRLIRVGGRADLPGRPMLYETTDSFMEHFALKSLDDLPNASELRLVPLPTAEPPPDETPATEPPAEETADTEPSTSEPPAEISEPEDSGSSVIQEEEAVDTASDETSEPLPGEP
;
A
#
# COMPACT_ATOMS: atom_id res chain seq x y z
N MET A 1 -35.00 1.76 18.04
CA MET A 1 -33.75 1.58 17.28
C MET A 1 -33.07 0.33 17.84
N GLN A 2 -32.62 -0.60 17.01
CA GLN A 2 -31.99 -1.83 17.48
C GLN A 2 -30.48 -1.67 17.42
N LEU A 3 -29.77 -2.26 18.37
CA LEU A 3 -28.29 -2.13 18.46
C LEU A 3 -27.58 -2.66 17.21
N ILE A 4 -28.09 -3.73 16.59
CA ILE A 4 -27.59 -4.28 15.35
C ILE A 4 -27.61 -3.26 14.18
N GLN A 5 -28.65 -2.42 14.13
CA GLN A 5 -28.75 -1.36 13.11
C GLN A 5 -27.74 -0.24 13.34
N ILE A 6 -27.40 0.03 14.60
CA ILE A 6 -26.37 1.01 14.95
C ILE A 6 -24.99 0.48 14.54
N VAL A 7 -24.69 -0.78 14.86
CA VAL A 7 -23.44 -1.43 14.46
C VAL A 7 -23.31 -1.47 12.93
N GLU A 8 -24.38 -1.86 12.23
CA GLU A 8 -24.43 -1.83 10.77
C GLU A 8 -24.12 -0.44 10.21
N ALA A 9 -24.77 0.59 10.75
CA ALA A 9 -24.59 1.97 10.30
C ALA A 9 -23.16 2.48 10.57
N LEU A 10 -22.55 2.13 11.71
CA LEU A 10 -21.18 2.53 12.04
C LEU A 10 -20.16 1.89 11.11
N ILE A 11 -20.29 0.59 10.84
CA ILE A 11 -19.41 -0.11 9.90
C ILE A 11 -19.60 0.43 8.48
N TYR A 12 -20.84 0.74 8.08
CA TYR A 12 -21.13 1.28 6.74
C TYR A 12 -20.56 2.69 6.54
N ALA A 13 -20.65 3.54 7.57
CA ALA A 13 -20.19 4.93 7.50
C ALA A 13 -18.67 5.08 7.66
N ALA A 14 -17.98 4.05 8.17
CA ALA A 14 -16.56 4.11 8.41
C ALA A 14 -15.78 4.09 7.08
N PRO A 15 -14.84 5.03 6.86
CA PRO A 15 -14.02 5.08 5.64
C PRO A 15 -12.97 3.96 5.59
N GLU A 16 -12.60 3.43 6.75
CA GLU A 16 -11.61 2.35 6.95
C GLU A 16 -12.23 1.23 7.78
N PRO A 17 -11.66 0.00 7.74
CA PRO A 17 -12.13 -1.09 8.59
C PRO A 17 -12.09 -0.68 10.06
N VAL A 18 -13.13 -1.03 10.81
CA VAL A 18 -13.29 -0.61 12.20
C VAL A 18 -13.35 -1.80 13.15
N SER A 19 -12.60 -1.76 14.24
CA SER A 19 -12.57 -2.83 15.24
C SER A 19 -13.81 -2.83 16.14
N SER A 20 -14.15 -3.99 16.71
CA SER A 20 -15.23 -4.11 17.70
C SER A 20 -15.04 -3.18 18.91
N ALA A 21 -13.80 -2.94 19.31
CA ALA A 21 -13.45 -2.03 20.40
C ALA A 21 -13.74 -0.56 20.06
N GLU A 22 -13.46 -0.14 18.82
CA GLU A 22 -13.76 1.21 18.33
C GLU A 22 -15.26 1.41 18.18
N ILE A 23 -15.99 0.41 17.68
CA ILE A 23 -17.45 0.45 17.58
C ILE A 23 -18.05 0.60 18.98
N ALA A 24 -17.63 -0.22 19.95
CA ALA A 24 -18.09 -0.13 21.33
C ALA A 24 -17.78 1.25 21.95
N LYS A 25 -16.60 1.80 21.69
CA LYS A 25 -16.21 3.16 22.12
C LYS A 25 -17.12 4.23 21.50
N ALA A 26 -17.41 4.13 20.21
CA ALA A 26 -18.26 5.07 19.50
C ALA A 26 -19.71 5.03 20.06
N ILE A 27 -20.26 3.83 20.31
CA ILE A 27 -21.59 3.64 20.88
C ILE A 27 -21.66 4.23 22.28
N ARG A 28 -20.70 3.93 23.18
CA ARG A 28 -20.63 4.49 24.53
C ARG A 28 -20.57 6.01 24.52
N ARG A 29 -19.74 6.58 23.63
CA ARG A 29 -19.66 8.03 23.47
C ARG A 29 -20.99 8.62 23.04
N ALA A 30 -21.63 8.04 22.02
CA ALA A 30 -22.92 8.50 21.54
C ALA A 30 -24.02 8.35 22.63
N ALA A 31 -23.95 7.32 23.45
CA ALA A 31 -24.85 7.10 24.56
C ALA A 31 -24.70 8.16 25.66
N SER A 32 -23.45 8.52 26.00
CA SER A 32 -23.17 9.57 27.00
C SER A 32 -23.55 10.97 26.52
N ASP A 33 -23.34 11.26 25.24
CA ASP A 33 -23.60 12.57 24.64
C ASP A 33 -25.03 12.70 24.11
N SER A 34 -25.81 11.61 24.12
CA SER A 34 -27.08 11.53 23.43
C SER A 34 -28.22 12.19 24.23
N LEU A 35 -29.02 12.96 23.53
CA LEU A 35 -30.30 13.47 23.97
C LEU A 35 -31.42 12.39 23.89
N ALA A 36 -31.10 11.20 23.34
CA ALA A 36 -32.06 10.12 23.16
C ALA A 36 -32.08 9.18 24.38
N PRO A 37 -33.18 9.01 25.08
CA PRO A 37 -33.27 8.16 26.28
C PRO A 37 -32.88 6.70 26.04
N GLN A 38 -33.09 6.20 24.82
CA GLN A 38 -32.80 4.81 24.42
C GLN A 38 -31.31 4.51 24.29
N ALA A 39 -30.48 5.54 24.18
CA ALA A 39 -29.05 5.36 24.07
C ALA A 39 -28.36 4.99 25.40
N ARG A 40 -29.01 5.28 26.55
CA ARG A 40 -28.47 4.98 27.88
C ARG A 40 -28.30 3.50 28.17
N ASP A 41 -29.07 2.65 27.51
CA ASP A 41 -28.96 1.18 27.67
C ASP A 41 -27.64 0.64 27.17
N TRP A 42 -26.87 1.42 26.39
CA TRP A 42 -25.61 1.01 25.75
C TRP A 42 -24.38 1.75 26.29
N GLU A 43 -24.49 2.48 27.40
CA GLU A 43 -23.35 3.18 28.02
C GLU A 43 -22.24 2.23 28.50
N THR A 44 -22.60 0.98 28.79
CA THR A 44 -21.69 -0.05 29.32
C THR A 44 -21.30 -1.11 28.30
N ILE A 45 -21.73 -0.97 27.02
CA ILE A 45 -21.46 -1.98 25.99
C ILE A 45 -19.96 -2.24 25.85
N ASP A 46 -19.58 -3.52 25.80
CA ASP A 46 -18.20 -3.94 25.62
C ASP A 46 -17.90 -4.46 24.19
N ALA A 47 -16.62 -4.73 23.91
CA ALA A 47 -16.20 -5.20 22.60
C ALA A 47 -16.74 -6.60 22.27
N LYS A 48 -16.94 -7.46 23.29
CA LYS A 48 -17.46 -8.83 23.09
C LYS A 48 -18.93 -8.83 22.73
N GLU A 49 -19.70 -7.94 23.34
CA GLU A 49 -21.12 -7.77 22.98
C GLU A 49 -21.22 -7.28 21.53
N VAL A 50 -20.37 -6.34 21.13
CA VAL A 50 -20.30 -5.87 19.73
C VAL A 50 -19.91 -6.99 18.78
N GLU A 51 -18.94 -7.84 19.13
CA GLU A 51 -18.55 -9.02 18.33
C GLU A 51 -19.73 -9.99 18.14
N SER A 52 -20.51 -10.23 19.18
CA SER A 52 -21.70 -11.07 19.08
C SER A 52 -22.74 -10.49 18.12
N ILE A 53 -22.94 -9.17 18.16
CA ILE A 53 -23.86 -8.47 17.26
C ILE A 53 -23.34 -8.46 15.82
N ILE A 54 -22.03 -8.32 15.63
CA ILE A 54 -21.41 -8.40 14.32
C ILE A 54 -21.57 -9.79 13.71
N ALA A 55 -21.44 -10.85 14.52
CA ALA A 55 -21.68 -12.22 14.08
C ALA A 55 -23.15 -12.42 13.63
N GLU A 56 -24.11 -11.93 14.42
CA GLU A 56 -25.53 -11.93 14.07
C GLU A 56 -25.79 -11.15 12.77
N LEU A 57 -25.21 -9.97 12.63
CA LEU A 57 -25.29 -9.16 11.41
C LEU A 57 -24.73 -9.91 10.19
N GLY A 58 -23.62 -10.62 10.35
CA GLY A 58 -23.01 -11.44 9.32
C GLY A 58 -23.95 -12.56 8.84
N GLU A 59 -24.62 -13.26 9.78
CA GLU A 59 -25.60 -14.30 9.45
C GLU A 59 -26.83 -13.73 8.75
N LEU A 60 -27.34 -12.58 9.20
CA LEU A 60 -28.46 -11.88 8.56
C LEU A 60 -28.12 -11.50 7.12
N LEU A 61 -26.92 -10.97 6.88
CA LEU A 61 -26.46 -10.61 5.54
C LEU A 61 -26.29 -11.84 4.64
N ALA A 62 -25.75 -12.92 5.18
CA ALA A 62 -25.55 -14.19 4.43
C ALA A 62 -26.88 -14.80 3.96
N THR A 63 -27.92 -14.73 4.81
CA THR A 63 -29.23 -15.29 4.52
C THR A 63 -30.15 -14.35 3.74
N SER A 64 -29.88 -13.05 3.73
CA SER A 64 -30.76 -12.04 3.13
C SER A 64 -30.73 -11.99 1.59
N GLY A 65 -29.81 -12.70 0.94
CA GLY A 65 -29.62 -12.65 -0.51
C GLY A 65 -29.08 -11.31 -1.04
N ARG A 66 -28.60 -10.43 -0.16
CA ARG A 66 -28.01 -9.14 -0.55
C ARG A 66 -26.65 -9.32 -1.24
N ALA A 67 -26.30 -8.37 -2.10
CA ALA A 67 -25.01 -8.36 -2.80
C ALA A 67 -23.79 -7.97 -1.92
N ILE A 68 -24.05 -7.59 -0.66
CA ILE A 68 -23.03 -7.19 0.31
C ILE A 68 -22.79 -8.28 1.34
N ALA A 69 -21.58 -8.33 1.85
CA ALA A 69 -21.15 -9.21 2.93
C ALA A 69 -20.31 -8.43 3.93
N LEU A 70 -20.25 -8.93 5.15
CA LEU A 70 -19.38 -8.40 6.19
C LEU A 70 -18.06 -9.19 6.16
N GLN A 71 -16.94 -8.49 6.11
CA GLN A 71 -15.61 -9.10 6.08
C GLN A 71 -14.78 -8.60 7.25
N GLU A 72 -14.15 -9.54 7.94
CA GLU A 72 -13.16 -9.26 8.97
C GLU A 72 -11.76 -9.27 8.35
N GLY A 73 -10.98 -8.23 8.61
CA GLY A 73 -9.57 -8.10 8.25
C GLY A 73 -8.71 -7.86 9.49
N ALA A 74 -7.40 -7.70 9.29
CA ALA A 74 -6.46 -7.40 10.38
C ALA A 74 -6.79 -6.10 11.13
N SER A 75 -7.30 -5.10 10.42
CA SER A 75 -7.65 -3.78 10.97
C SER A 75 -9.08 -3.70 11.51
N GLY A 76 -9.91 -4.72 11.31
CA GLY A 76 -11.29 -4.75 11.76
C GLY A 76 -12.30 -5.16 10.70
N TRP A 77 -13.53 -4.70 10.86
CA TRP A 77 -14.71 -5.08 10.07
C TRP A 77 -15.04 -4.04 9.01
N ARG A 78 -15.43 -4.50 7.83
CA ARG A 78 -15.92 -3.67 6.73
C ARG A 78 -16.96 -4.38 5.90
N PHE A 79 -17.79 -3.61 5.20
CA PHE A 79 -18.65 -4.16 4.17
C PHE A 79 -17.87 -4.38 2.87
N THR A 80 -18.15 -5.50 2.22
CA THR A 80 -17.62 -5.84 0.89
C THR A 80 -18.76 -6.33 0.00
N THR A 81 -18.54 -6.28 -1.29
CA THR A 81 -19.44 -6.92 -2.24
C THR A 81 -19.09 -8.40 -2.36
N ARG A 82 -20.12 -9.25 -2.50
CA ARG A 82 -19.91 -10.69 -2.72
C ARG A 82 -19.21 -10.94 -4.06
N ALA A 83 -18.40 -12.00 -4.11
CA ALA A 83 -17.61 -12.35 -5.27
C ALA A 83 -18.47 -12.58 -6.54
N ASP A 84 -19.72 -13.00 -6.37
CA ASP A 84 -20.67 -13.25 -7.48
C ASP A 84 -20.93 -12.00 -8.34
N TYR A 85 -20.71 -10.81 -7.80
CA TYR A 85 -20.98 -9.52 -8.45
C TYR A 85 -19.72 -8.82 -8.99
N VAL A 86 -18.55 -9.45 -8.88
CA VAL A 86 -17.27 -8.81 -9.20
C VAL A 86 -17.16 -8.37 -10.66
N ASP A 87 -17.73 -9.15 -11.60
CA ASP A 87 -17.63 -8.80 -13.02
C ASP A 87 -18.51 -7.61 -13.39
N TRP A 88 -19.66 -7.45 -12.73
CA TRP A 88 -20.52 -6.27 -12.87
C TRP A 88 -19.85 -5.02 -12.34
N ILE A 89 -19.17 -5.12 -11.19
CA ILE A 89 -18.45 -4.01 -10.59
C ILE A 89 -17.27 -3.60 -11.46
N ARG A 90 -16.53 -4.57 -12.01
CA ARG A 90 -15.43 -4.30 -12.95
C ARG A 90 -15.90 -3.66 -14.25
N ALA A 91 -17.10 -3.97 -14.70
CA ALA A 91 -17.69 -3.33 -15.88
C ALA A 91 -18.06 -1.88 -15.60
N LEU A 92 -18.55 -1.58 -14.38
CA LEU A 92 -18.89 -0.22 -13.97
C LEU A 92 -17.65 0.64 -13.68
N LEU A 93 -16.60 0.04 -13.08
CA LEU A 93 -15.40 0.71 -12.61
C LEU A 93 -14.14 0.11 -13.27
N PRO A 94 -13.94 0.30 -14.57
CA PRO A 94 -12.81 -0.30 -15.30
C PRO A 94 -11.45 0.19 -14.79
N GLU A 95 -11.39 1.42 -14.26
CA GLU A 95 -10.18 2.04 -13.72
C GLU A 95 -9.74 1.46 -12.37
N MET A 96 -10.65 0.86 -11.62
CA MET A 96 -10.34 0.18 -10.36
C MET A 96 -9.77 -1.23 -10.55
N ARG A 97 -9.35 -1.60 -11.75
CA ARG A 97 -8.73 -2.88 -11.99
C ARG A 97 -7.36 -2.93 -11.30
N PRO A 98 -7.20 -3.65 -10.20
CA PRO A 98 -5.88 -3.74 -9.59
C PRO A 98 -4.94 -4.42 -10.58
N GLU A 99 -3.83 -3.78 -10.88
CA GLU A 99 -2.77 -4.43 -11.64
C GLU A 99 -2.35 -5.70 -10.91
N LYS A 100 -2.40 -6.82 -11.59
CA LYS A 100 -1.96 -8.09 -11.02
C LYS A 100 -0.47 -8.02 -10.69
N LEU A 101 -0.11 -8.56 -9.54
CA LEU A 101 1.30 -8.79 -9.22
C LEU A 101 1.87 -9.82 -10.22
N SER A 102 3.06 -9.56 -10.74
CA SER A 102 3.77 -10.56 -11.55
C SER A 102 4.15 -11.78 -10.70
N ALA A 103 4.39 -12.92 -11.33
CA ALA A 103 4.85 -14.12 -10.62
C ALA A 103 6.10 -13.84 -9.77
N ALA A 104 7.07 -13.10 -10.32
CA ALA A 104 8.28 -12.70 -9.60
C ALA A 104 7.97 -11.83 -8.37
N ALA A 105 6.98 -10.93 -8.47
CA ALA A 105 6.56 -10.10 -7.34
C ALA A 105 5.84 -10.91 -6.26
N LEU A 106 5.00 -11.88 -6.65
CA LEU A 106 4.33 -12.78 -5.71
C LEU A 106 5.33 -13.66 -4.96
N GLU A 107 6.33 -14.21 -5.64
CA GLU A 107 7.37 -15.04 -5.02
C GLU A 107 8.22 -14.23 -4.04
N THR A 108 8.60 -13.00 -4.40
CA THR A 108 9.34 -12.11 -3.52
C THR A 108 8.51 -11.69 -2.32
N LEU A 109 7.24 -11.34 -2.54
CA LEU A 109 6.29 -10.99 -1.48
C LEU A 109 6.05 -12.17 -0.52
N ALA A 110 5.95 -13.40 -1.05
CA ALA A 110 5.83 -14.60 -0.24
C ALA A 110 7.06 -14.79 0.66
N LEU A 111 8.28 -14.62 0.13
CA LEU A 111 9.48 -14.69 0.95
C LEU A 111 9.44 -13.69 2.11
N VAL A 112 9.05 -12.44 1.85
CA VAL A 112 8.89 -11.45 2.92
C VAL A 112 7.84 -11.92 3.92
N ALA A 113 6.65 -12.32 3.46
CA ALA A 113 5.53 -12.69 4.34
C ALA A 113 5.85 -13.87 5.27
N TYR A 114 6.56 -14.88 4.77
CA TYR A 114 6.90 -16.08 5.56
C TYR A 114 8.16 -15.92 6.40
N ARG A 115 9.06 -14.99 6.06
CA ARG A 115 10.41 -14.91 6.62
C ARG A 115 10.75 -13.58 7.28
N GLN A 116 9.80 -12.67 7.34
CA GLN A 116 10.00 -11.39 7.99
C GLN A 116 10.40 -11.54 9.48
N PRO A 117 11.30 -10.66 9.98
CA PRO A 117 12.01 -9.62 9.22
C PRO A 117 13.16 -10.21 8.38
N ILE A 118 13.30 -9.80 7.11
CA ILE A 118 14.26 -10.37 6.14
C ILE A 118 15.00 -9.25 5.39
N THR A 119 16.29 -9.49 5.07
CA THR A 119 17.08 -8.53 4.28
C THR A 119 16.90 -8.74 2.77
N LYS A 120 17.22 -7.72 1.98
CA LYS A 120 17.22 -7.84 0.51
C LYS A 120 18.20 -8.92 0.05
N ALA A 121 19.39 -8.98 0.66
CA ALA A 121 20.42 -9.96 0.29
C ALA A 121 19.95 -11.41 0.53
N ASP A 122 19.24 -11.68 1.62
CA ASP A 122 18.68 -13.01 1.88
C ASP A 122 17.60 -13.37 0.86
N ILE A 123 16.77 -12.40 0.47
CA ILE A 123 15.77 -12.62 -0.59
C ILE A 123 16.45 -12.95 -1.91
N GLU A 124 17.49 -12.21 -2.30
CA GLU A 124 18.26 -12.43 -3.52
C GLU A 124 19.00 -13.78 -3.49
N ALA A 125 19.51 -14.19 -2.34
CA ALA A 125 20.15 -15.51 -2.17
C ALA A 125 19.17 -16.67 -2.42
N VAL A 126 17.92 -16.52 -1.98
CA VAL A 126 16.86 -17.53 -2.25
C VAL A 126 16.38 -17.49 -3.68
N ARG A 127 16.21 -16.28 -4.23
CA ARG A 127 15.65 -16.08 -5.57
C ARG A 127 16.65 -16.37 -6.69
N GLY A 128 17.95 -16.26 -6.41
CA GLY A 128 19.04 -16.40 -7.39
C GLY A 128 19.12 -15.26 -8.41
N VAL A 129 18.34 -14.19 -8.22
CA VAL A 129 18.27 -13.03 -9.12
C VAL A 129 18.09 -11.75 -8.31
N SER A 130 18.51 -10.63 -8.89
CA SER A 130 18.26 -9.31 -8.26
C SER A 130 16.78 -9.02 -8.12
N VAL A 131 16.37 -8.55 -6.94
CA VAL A 131 14.98 -8.25 -6.62
C VAL A 131 14.71 -6.75 -6.47
N GLU A 132 15.67 -5.87 -6.77
CA GLU A 132 15.58 -4.41 -6.57
C GLU A 132 14.29 -3.82 -7.12
N GLY A 133 14.06 -3.97 -8.42
CA GLY A 133 12.86 -3.42 -9.06
C GLY A 133 11.57 -4.05 -8.58
N THR A 134 11.61 -5.31 -8.11
CA THR A 134 10.46 -5.99 -7.53
C THR A 134 10.13 -5.44 -6.14
N MET A 135 11.15 -5.29 -5.31
CA MET A 135 11.02 -4.71 -3.97
C MET A 135 10.47 -3.28 -4.03
N GLN A 136 10.99 -2.46 -4.96
CA GLN A 136 10.51 -1.10 -5.18
C GLN A 136 9.00 -1.07 -5.47
N LYS A 137 8.53 -1.91 -6.40
CA LYS A 137 7.08 -2.02 -6.72
C LYS A 137 6.24 -2.48 -5.53
N LEU A 138 6.76 -3.38 -4.71
CA LEU A 138 6.05 -3.84 -3.50
C LEU A 138 5.97 -2.74 -2.43
N LEU A 139 7.02 -1.92 -2.28
CA LEU A 139 7.04 -0.73 -1.41
C LEU A 139 6.04 0.34 -1.91
N GLU A 140 6.05 0.67 -3.20
CA GLU A 140 5.11 1.62 -3.83
C GLU A 140 3.66 1.21 -3.63
N ARG A 141 3.38 -0.09 -3.72
CA ARG A 141 2.05 -0.66 -3.45
C ARG A 141 1.73 -0.80 -1.96
N ARG A 142 2.64 -0.42 -1.08
CA ARG A 142 2.51 -0.52 0.37
C ARG A 142 2.21 -1.94 0.86
N LEU A 143 2.66 -2.97 0.12
CA LEU A 143 2.50 -4.36 0.55
C LEU A 143 3.62 -4.78 1.52
N ILE A 144 4.79 -4.15 1.42
CA ILE A 144 5.91 -4.30 2.33
C ILE A 144 6.38 -2.93 2.84
N ARG A 145 7.11 -2.95 3.95
CA ARG A 145 7.73 -1.76 4.56
C ARG A 145 9.11 -2.10 5.08
N VAL A 146 9.90 -1.08 5.38
CA VAL A 146 11.15 -1.22 6.14
C VAL A 146 10.81 -1.25 7.63
N GLY A 147 11.04 -2.38 8.29
CA GLY A 147 10.79 -2.57 9.72
C GLY A 147 11.98 -2.19 10.60
N GLY A 148 13.18 -2.03 10.02
CA GLY A 148 14.38 -1.68 10.77
C GLY A 148 15.66 -1.97 9.99
N ARG A 149 16.75 -2.15 10.73
CA ARG A 149 18.06 -2.55 10.20
C ARG A 149 18.58 -3.77 10.95
N ALA A 150 19.21 -4.69 10.23
CA ALA A 150 19.84 -5.84 10.85
C ALA A 150 21.14 -5.43 11.57
N ASP A 151 21.47 -6.18 12.62
CA ASP A 151 22.76 -6.05 13.30
C ASP A 151 23.83 -6.93 12.64
N LEU A 152 24.08 -6.65 11.37
CA LEU A 152 25.03 -7.31 10.49
C LEU A 152 25.97 -6.25 9.88
N PRO A 153 27.17 -6.66 9.38
CA PRO A 153 28.04 -5.75 8.64
C PRO A 153 27.27 -5.03 7.53
N GLY A 154 27.45 -3.70 7.42
CA GLY A 154 26.68 -2.87 6.51
C GLY A 154 25.28 -2.48 6.96
N ARG A 155 24.80 -2.99 8.11
CA ARG A 155 23.47 -2.71 8.72
C ARG A 155 22.34 -2.68 7.68
N PRO A 156 22.11 -3.77 6.93
CA PRO A 156 21.12 -3.81 5.87
C PRO A 156 19.69 -3.59 6.39
N MET A 157 18.83 -3.06 5.51
CA MET A 157 17.41 -2.85 5.83
C MET A 157 16.69 -4.19 5.97
N LEU A 158 15.80 -4.26 6.96
CA LEU A 158 14.88 -5.38 7.18
C LEU A 158 13.51 -5.02 6.61
N TYR A 159 12.91 -5.95 5.91
CA TYR A 159 11.61 -5.78 5.27
C TYR A 159 10.56 -6.64 5.95
N GLU A 160 9.36 -6.08 6.05
CA GLU A 160 8.18 -6.68 6.69
C GLU A 160 6.95 -6.38 5.84
N THR A 161 5.90 -7.18 6.01
CA THR A 161 4.57 -6.91 5.44
C THR A 161 3.86 -5.79 6.19
N THR A 162 2.86 -5.20 5.56
CA THR A 162 2.03 -4.12 6.10
C THR A 162 0.61 -4.59 6.40
N ASP A 163 -0.18 -3.71 7.01
CA ASP A 163 -1.63 -3.93 7.17
C ASP A 163 -2.33 -4.01 5.80
N SER A 164 -1.88 -3.23 4.81
CA SER A 164 -2.39 -3.32 3.43
C SER A 164 -2.14 -4.68 2.78
N PHE A 165 -1.05 -5.38 3.12
CA PHE A 165 -0.83 -6.77 2.72
C PHE A 165 -1.90 -7.67 3.35
N MET A 166 -2.14 -7.55 4.64
CA MET A 166 -3.15 -8.35 5.34
C MET A 166 -4.54 -8.14 4.74
N GLU A 167 -4.91 -6.90 4.45
CA GLU A 167 -6.17 -6.56 3.79
C GLU A 167 -6.27 -7.09 2.36
N HIS A 168 -5.18 -7.00 1.59
CA HIS A 168 -5.14 -7.47 0.21
C HIS A 168 -5.37 -8.98 0.08
N PHE A 169 -4.85 -9.74 1.05
CA PHE A 169 -4.98 -11.20 1.10
C PHE A 169 -6.12 -11.67 2.03
N ALA A 170 -6.89 -10.74 2.59
CA ALA A 170 -7.98 -11.02 3.52
C ALA A 170 -7.55 -11.88 4.72
N LEU A 171 -6.37 -11.60 5.27
CA LEU A 171 -5.79 -12.27 6.43
C LEU A 171 -6.10 -11.47 7.70
N LYS A 172 -6.34 -12.14 8.81
CA LYS A 172 -6.44 -11.53 10.14
C LYS A 172 -5.08 -11.44 10.81
N SER A 173 -4.24 -12.45 10.58
CA SER A 173 -2.89 -12.55 11.11
C SER A 173 -1.95 -13.26 10.13
N LEU A 174 -0.64 -13.13 10.32
CA LEU A 174 0.34 -13.87 9.54
C LEU A 174 0.29 -15.39 9.77
N ASP A 175 -0.37 -15.82 10.82
CA ASP A 175 -0.53 -17.24 11.13
C ASP A 175 -1.65 -17.90 10.29
N ASP A 176 -2.51 -17.07 9.66
CA ASP A 176 -3.52 -17.53 8.69
C ASP A 176 -2.90 -17.92 7.34
N LEU A 177 -1.61 -17.60 7.12
CA LEU A 177 -0.90 -18.04 5.92
C LEU A 177 -0.77 -19.57 5.90
N PRO A 178 -1.02 -20.24 4.78
CA PRO A 178 -0.92 -21.69 4.69
C PRO A 178 0.50 -22.16 5.01
N ASN A 179 0.62 -23.17 5.86
CA ASN A 179 1.89 -23.77 6.31
C ASN A 179 2.88 -22.76 6.95
N ALA A 180 2.39 -21.69 7.57
CA ALA A 180 3.22 -20.61 8.12
C ALA A 180 4.27 -21.15 9.12
N SER A 181 3.87 -22.04 10.02
CA SER A 181 4.76 -22.63 11.03
C SER A 181 5.88 -23.49 10.43
N GLU A 182 5.58 -24.27 9.41
CA GLU A 182 6.54 -25.17 8.76
C GLU A 182 7.53 -24.35 7.91
N LEU A 183 7.01 -23.42 7.12
CA LEU A 183 7.83 -22.60 6.22
C LEU A 183 8.74 -21.64 6.98
N ARG A 184 8.38 -21.18 8.17
CA ARG A 184 9.26 -20.38 9.03
C ARG A 184 10.48 -21.15 9.55
N LEU A 185 10.41 -22.47 9.65
CA LEU A 185 11.48 -23.32 10.19
C LEU A 185 12.48 -23.80 9.13
N VAL A 186 12.14 -23.78 7.86
CA VAL A 186 13.05 -24.22 6.78
C VAL A 186 14.26 -23.28 6.74
N PRO A 187 15.53 -23.75 6.87
CA PRO A 187 16.68 -22.87 6.77
C PRO A 187 16.77 -22.26 5.37
N LEU A 188 16.96 -20.93 5.33
CA LEU A 188 17.22 -20.22 4.07
C LEU A 188 18.72 -20.24 3.76
N PRO A 189 19.12 -20.27 2.48
CA PRO A 189 20.47 -19.90 2.12
C PRO A 189 20.72 -18.44 2.58
N THR A 190 21.66 -18.28 3.51
CA THR A 190 22.05 -16.95 3.99
C THR A 190 23.02 -16.35 2.97
N ALA A 191 22.84 -15.07 2.63
CA ALA A 191 23.81 -14.36 1.83
C ALA A 191 25.15 -14.36 2.58
N GLU A 192 26.23 -14.85 1.95
CA GLU A 192 27.56 -14.69 2.51
C GLU A 192 27.83 -13.19 2.71
N PRO A 193 28.35 -12.77 3.87
CA PRO A 193 28.75 -11.38 4.05
C PRO A 193 29.76 -11.02 2.96
N PRO A 194 29.69 -9.83 2.36
CA PRO A 194 30.71 -9.41 1.41
C PRO A 194 32.08 -9.58 2.06
N PRO A 195 33.10 -10.10 1.33
CA PRO A 195 34.41 -10.24 1.87
C PRO A 195 34.86 -8.88 2.43
N ASP A 196 35.32 -8.88 3.67
CA ASP A 196 35.90 -7.72 4.32
C ASP A 196 36.91 -7.12 3.31
N GLU A 197 36.64 -5.92 2.82
CA GLU A 197 37.67 -5.15 2.11
C GLU A 197 38.76 -4.90 3.12
N THR A 198 39.75 -5.79 3.10
CA THR A 198 41.02 -5.58 3.75
C THR A 198 41.52 -4.22 3.29
N PRO A 199 41.82 -3.28 4.19
CA PRO A 199 42.36 -2.01 3.77
C PRO A 199 43.59 -2.27 2.94
N ALA A 200 43.57 -1.80 1.68
CA ALA A 200 44.67 -1.87 0.77
C ALA A 200 45.93 -1.31 1.47
N THR A 201 46.86 -2.20 1.74
CA THR A 201 48.19 -1.87 2.18
C THR A 201 48.81 -0.90 1.16
N GLU A 202 49.03 0.32 1.58
CA GLU A 202 49.82 1.30 0.83
C GLU A 202 51.13 0.66 0.42
N PRO A 203 51.55 0.73 -0.86
CA PRO A 203 52.89 0.33 -1.25
C PRO A 203 53.90 1.37 -0.70
N PRO A 204 55.06 0.93 -0.22
CA PRO A 204 56.07 1.82 0.35
C PRO A 204 56.63 2.77 -0.71
N ALA A 205 56.79 4.02 -0.33
CA ALA A 205 57.43 5.07 -1.09
C ALA A 205 58.89 4.68 -1.43
N GLU A 206 59.19 4.60 -2.71
CA GLU A 206 60.59 4.68 -3.19
C GLU A 206 60.90 6.15 -3.54
N GLU A 207 61.79 6.71 -2.72
CA GLU A 207 62.58 7.91 -3.03
C GLU A 207 63.48 7.61 -4.22
N THR A 208 63.43 8.44 -5.29
CA THR A 208 64.60 8.82 -6.03
C THR A 208 64.43 10.19 -6.71
N ALA A 209 65.33 10.97 -6.38
CA ALA A 209 65.85 12.26 -6.70
C ALA A 209 65.75 12.79 -8.15
N ASP A 210 65.53 14.10 -8.17
CA ASP A 210 66.19 15.10 -9.01
C ASP A 210 66.21 14.98 -10.54
N THR A 211 65.59 15.90 -11.21
CA THR A 211 66.18 16.84 -12.16
C THR A 211 65.11 17.76 -12.75
N GLU A 212 65.12 19.02 -12.42
CA GLU A 212 64.58 20.13 -13.23
C GLU A 212 65.54 20.50 -14.38
N PRO A 213 65.25 21.50 -15.22
CA PRO A 213 64.02 22.04 -15.79
C PRO A 213 64.06 22.21 -17.33
N SER A 214 62.98 22.59 -17.98
CA SER A 214 62.99 23.59 -19.07
C SER A 214 61.64 23.83 -19.73
N THR A 215 61.07 24.96 -19.46
CA THR A 215 60.55 26.02 -20.36
C THR A 215 59.80 25.61 -21.61
N SER A 216 58.53 25.94 -21.68
CA SER A 216 57.99 26.96 -22.61
C SER A 216 56.46 27.02 -22.56
N GLU A 217 56.01 28.14 -22.16
CA GLU A 217 54.67 28.72 -22.35
C GLU A 217 54.47 29.22 -23.79
N PRO A 218 53.33 29.83 -24.08
CA PRO A 218 52.13 29.36 -24.78
C PRO A 218 52.07 29.97 -26.21
N PRO A 219 50.97 30.23 -26.87
CA PRO A 219 49.70 30.82 -26.54
C PRO A 219 48.46 30.45 -27.40
N ALA A 220 47.31 30.95 -26.89
CA ALA A 220 46.22 31.66 -27.57
C ALA A 220 45.48 30.90 -28.72
N GLU A 221 44.28 31.11 -28.95
CA GLU A 221 43.19 32.08 -28.76
C GLU A 221 41.95 31.58 -29.52
N ILE A 222 40.79 31.90 -28.96
CA ILE A 222 39.58 32.46 -29.63
C ILE A 222 38.78 31.55 -30.58
N SER A 223 37.54 31.26 -30.27
CA SER A 223 36.37 31.97 -30.79
C SER A 223 35.06 31.27 -30.42
N GLU A 224 34.27 31.96 -29.67
CA GLU A 224 32.81 31.98 -29.90
C GLU A 224 32.53 32.80 -31.18
N PRO A 225 31.40 32.65 -31.81
CA PRO A 225 30.26 33.51 -31.50
C PRO A 225 28.91 32.79 -31.61
N GLU A 226 28.02 33.17 -30.70
CA GLU A 226 26.73 33.84 -30.89
C GLU A 226 26.06 33.75 -32.28
N ASP A 227 24.82 33.39 -32.28
CA ASP A 227 23.68 34.28 -32.61
C ASP A 227 22.36 33.53 -32.73
N SER A 228 21.46 33.92 -31.87
CA SER A 228 20.14 34.52 -32.09
C SER A 228 19.13 33.85 -33.03
N GLY A 229 17.92 33.85 -32.50
CA GLY A 229 16.67 33.75 -33.23
C GLY A 229 15.54 33.16 -32.41
N SER A 230 15.00 33.78 -31.49
CA SER A 230 13.86 34.69 -31.32
C SER A 230 12.78 34.59 -32.44
N SER A 231 11.61 34.18 -32.00
CA SER A 231 10.27 34.68 -32.35
C SER A 231 9.24 33.81 -31.65
N VAL A 232 8.63 34.23 -30.59
CA VAL A 232 7.66 35.30 -30.40
C VAL A 232 6.35 35.07 -31.19
N ILE A 233 5.30 34.86 -30.38
CA ILE A 233 3.90 35.30 -30.45
C ILE A 233 3.00 34.58 -31.48
N GLN A 234 1.87 34.05 -31.05
CA GLN A 234 0.60 34.78 -30.94
C GLN A 234 -0.49 33.96 -30.26
N GLU A 235 -1.01 34.56 -29.21
CA GLU A 235 -2.40 34.50 -28.79
C GLU A 235 -3.31 34.85 -29.99
N GLU A 236 -4.41 34.17 -30.11
CA GLU A 236 -5.67 34.81 -30.54
C GLU A 236 -6.83 34.15 -29.84
N GLU A 237 -7.40 34.97 -29.02
CA GLU A 237 -8.76 34.99 -28.51
C GLU A 237 -9.77 35.03 -29.68
N ALA A 238 -10.93 34.66 -29.29
CA ALA A 238 -12.24 35.28 -29.59
C ALA A 238 -13.26 34.28 -30.12
N VAL A 239 -14.25 34.11 -29.32
CA VAL A 239 -15.55 34.84 -29.27
C VAL A 239 -16.61 34.19 -30.13
N ASP A 240 -17.58 33.64 -29.38
CA ASP A 240 -18.97 34.10 -29.34
C ASP A 240 -19.92 33.68 -30.47
N THR A 241 -21.05 33.36 -30.03
CA THR A 241 -22.45 33.48 -30.45
C THR A 241 -23.18 32.16 -30.40
N ALA A 242 -24.00 31.98 -29.40
CA ALA A 242 -25.35 32.48 -29.17
C ALA A 242 -26.41 31.89 -30.12
N SER A 243 -27.41 31.39 -29.44
CA SER A 243 -28.82 31.33 -29.82
C SER A 243 -29.27 30.22 -30.79
N ASP A 244 -30.14 29.34 -30.39
CA ASP A 244 -31.56 29.65 -30.55
C ASP A 244 -32.43 28.58 -29.89
N GLU A 245 -33.45 29.08 -29.26
CA GLU A 245 -34.63 28.40 -28.73
C GLU A 245 -35.32 27.58 -29.82
N THR A 246 -35.88 26.46 -29.42
CA THR A 246 -37.28 26.18 -29.79
C THR A 246 -37.89 25.19 -28.81
N SER A 247 -38.85 25.69 -28.15
CA SER A 247 -39.83 25.08 -27.27
C SER A 247 -40.81 24.14 -28.00
N GLU A 248 -41.25 23.13 -27.19
CA GLU A 248 -42.63 22.60 -27.10
C GLU A 248 -43.15 21.60 -28.15
N PRO A 249 -44.22 20.84 -27.75
CA PRO A 249 -44.67 20.30 -26.46
C PRO A 249 -45.06 18.81 -26.53
N LEU A 250 -45.35 18.28 -25.34
CA LEU A 250 -46.05 16.99 -25.12
C LEU A 250 -47.51 17.01 -25.63
N PRO A 251 -48.06 15.82 -25.98
CA PRO A 251 -49.39 15.47 -25.51
C PRO A 251 -49.32 14.04 -24.91
N GLY A 252 -49.89 13.71 -23.72
CA GLY A 252 -51.32 13.76 -23.41
C GLY A 252 -51.84 12.35 -23.49
N GLU A 253 -52.10 11.84 -22.26
CA GLU A 253 -52.78 10.56 -22.01
C GLU A 253 -54.11 10.38 -22.78
N PRO A 254 -54.64 9.16 -22.82
CA PRO A 254 -55.46 8.68 -21.74
C PRO A 254 -55.06 7.32 -21.15
#